data_bef978ad03f0dd7644b0d378e2dd5a66
#
_entry.id   bef978ad03f0dd7644b0d378e2dd5a66
#
_cell.length_a   1.000
_cell.length_b   1.000
_cell.length_c   1.000
_cell.angle_alpha   90.00
_cell.angle_beta   90.00
_cell.angle_gamma   90.00
#
_symmetry.space_group_name_H-M   'P 1'
#
loop_
_entity.id
_entity.type
_entity.pdbx_description
1 polymer ?
#
loop_
_entity_poly.entity_id
_entity_poly.type
_entity_poly.pdbx_seq_one_letter_code
_entity_poly.pdbx_strand_id
1 'polypeptide(L)'
;MPNLLRACRRRVAPQCSIADRNLPWPLLAVAAVLAAAVAAAGCGRQHPVALPPPAAGPASAASAPATSPSTPRDQVISAYISYWQASGQAIDAGRPGRARAILAPYVTADSLPSMIAVLQQDWQQHAVAYGSPVLHIRSVVIRQGTATVHDCIDLSHAGLRNARTGQVFPRSFGSPRANYYASLVRDGGHWLVSNVVPVVASCDP
;
A
#
# COMPACT_ATOMS: atom_id res chain seq x y z
N MET A 1 22.01 6.05 -50.93
CA MET A 1 21.79 7.50 -50.76
C MET A 1 21.66 7.76 -49.27
N PRO A 2 22.24 8.81 -48.73
CA PRO A 2 22.96 8.74 -47.46
C PRO A 2 22.22 9.26 -46.23
N ASN A 3 22.59 8.66 -45.10
CA ASN A 3 22.79 9.24 -43.76
C ASN A 3 22.17 10.61 -43.42
N LEU A 4 21.38 10.60 -42.31
CA LEU A 4 21.36 11.71 -41.37
C LEU A 4 21.15 11.20 -39.93
N LEU A 5 22.26 10.76 -39.34
CA LEU A 5 22.44 10.74 -37.88
C LEU A 5 22.47 12.19 -37.39
N ARG A 6 21.47 12.63 -36.63
CA ARG A 6 21.57 13.84 -35.82
C ARG A 6 21.67 13.46 -34.36
N ALA A 7 22.88 13.61 -33.85
CA ALA A 7 23.23 13.59 -32.46
C ALA A 7 22.43 14.63 -31.65
N CYS A 8 21.62 14.20 -30.71
CA CYS A 8 21.05 15.08 -29.71
C CYS A 8 22.07 15.27 -28.58
N ARG A 9 22.74 16.43 -28.60
CA ARG A 9 23.67 16.90 -27.57
C ARG A 9 22.89 17.07 -26.25
N ARG A 10 23.37 16.39 -25.22
CA ARG A 10 23.04 16.64 -23.81
C ARG A 10 23.33 18.10 -23.47
N ARG A 11 22.31 18.88 -23.13
CA ARG A 11 22.49 20.12 -22.39
C ARG A 11 22.33 19.81 -20.90
N VAL A 12 23.43 19.91 -20.21
CA VAL A 12 23.51 19.94 -18.76
C VAL A 12 22.81 21.23 -18.32
N ALA A 13 21.75 21.11 -17.53
CA ALA A 13 21.13 22.25 -16.88
C ALA A 13 21.93 22.63 -15.62
N PRO A 14 22.07 23.94 -15.32
CA PRO A 14 22.85 24.38 -14.16
C PRO A 14 22.13 24.08 -12.85
N GLN A 15 22.88 23.57 -11.89
CA GLN A 15 22.49 23.42 -10.52
C GLN A 15 22.16 24.78 -9.89
N CYS A 16 20.91 24.99 -9.47
CA CYS A 16 20.58 26.06 -8.54
C CYS A 16 21.04 25.67 -7.15
N SER A 17 22.17 26.21 -6.75
CA SER A 17 22.68 26.20 -5.39
C SER A 17 21.75 27.08 -4.54
N ILE A 18 21.01 26.48 -3.62
CA ILE A 18 20.30 27.23 -2.57
C ILE A 18 21.25 27.33 -1.39
N ALA A 19 21.66 28.56 -1.15
CA ALA A 19 22.57 28.95 -0.09
C ALA A 19 22.07 28.59 1.31
N ASP A 20 23.00 28.04 2.10
CA ASP A 20 22.99 27.97 3.55
C ASP A 20 22.44 29.27 4.19
N ARG A 21 21.44 29.11 5.03
CA ARG A 21 21.19 30.06 6.11
C ARG A 21 21.28 29.32 7.44
N ASN A 22 22.50 29.31 7.98
CA ASN A 22 22.76 29.07 9.38
C ASN A 22 22.00 30.09 10.22
N LEU A 23 21.09 29.66 11.05
CA LEU A 23 20.55 30.41 12.17
C LEU A 23 20.85 29.62 13.44
N PRO A 24 21.61 30.20 14.40
CA PRO A 24 21.84 29.51 15.66
C PRO A 24 20.65 29.64 16.59
N TRP A 25 20.17 28.50 17.08
CA TRP A 25 19.16 28.46 18.12
C TRP A 25 19.82 28.44 19.50
N PRO A 26 19.40 29.31 20.43
CA PRO A 26 19.91 29.28 21.80
C PRO A 26 19.27 28.16 22.62
N LEU A 27 20.13 27.53 23.39
CA LEU A 27 19.81 26.60 24.47
C LEU A 27 18.92 27.26 25.53
N LEU A 28 17.78 26.64 25.83
CA LEU A 28 17.08 26.83 27.11
C LEU A 28 16.79 25.48 27.72
N ALA A 29 17.60 25.14 28.69
CA ALA A 29 17.35 24.08 29.64
C ALA A 29 16.30 24.57 30.66
N VAL A 30 15.29 23.80 30.96
CA VAL A 30 14.54 23.88 32.22
C VAL A 30 14.24 22.46 32.68
N ALA A 31 14.70 22.24 33.90
CA ALA A 31 14.67 20.99 34.64
C ALA A 31 13.37 20.84 35.44
N ALA A 32 13.12 19.58 35.81
CA ALA A 32 12.57 19.05 37.06
C ALA A 32 11.04 19.10 37.31
N VAL A 33 10.51 17.99 37.72
CA VAL A 33 10.08 17.52 39.05
C VAL A 33 8.65 16.98 39.09
N LEU A 34 8.52 15.78 39.50
CA LEU A 34 7.86 15.11 40.62
C LEU A 34 6.83 14.03 40.28
N ALA A 35 7.10 12.91 40.94
CA ALA A 35 6.31 11.71 41.09
C ALA A 35 5.01 11.94 41.88
N ALA A 36 3.98 11.14 41.55
CA ALA A 36 2.96 10.74 42.50
C ALA A 36 2.41 9.35 42.16
N ALA A 37 2.76 8.39 43.00
CA ALA A 37 2.16 7.07 43.07
C ALA A 37 0.81 7.17 43.80
N VAL A 38 -0.24 6.56 43.24
CA VAL A 38 -1.44 6.21 44.02
C VAL A 38 -1.77 4.75 43.69
N ALA A 39 -1.52 3.89 44.66
CA ALA A 39 -2.05 2.53 44.73
C ALA A 39 -3.48 2.59 45.26
N ALA A 40 -4.42 1.96 44.59
CA ALA A 40 -5.71 1.59 45.12
C ALA A 40 -6.02 0.15 44.80
N ALA A 41 -5.82 -0.70 45.79
CA ALA A 41 -6.27 -2.09 45.82
C ALA A 41 -7.79 -2.12 45.96
N GLY A 42 -8.46 -2.82 45.07
CA GLY A 42 -9.88 -3.15 45.12
C GLY A 42 -10.10 -4.60 44.78
N CYS A 43 -9.97 -5.49 45.75
CA CYS A 43 -10.38 -6.89 45.63
C CYS A 43 -11.91 -7.00 45.73
N GLY A 44 -12.56 -7.18 44.60
CA GLY A 44 -13.94 -7.64 44.53
C GLY A 44 -13.99 -9.03 43.96
N ARG A 45 -13.99 -10.07 44.81
CA ARG A 45 -14.32 -11.44 44.41
C ARG A 45 -15.81 -11.54 44.16
N GLN A 46 -16.22 -11.51 42.90
CA GLN A 46 -17.55 -11.99 42.52
C GLN A 46 -17.44 -13.47 42.17
N HIS A 47 -18.17 -14.29 42.93
CA HIS A 47 -18.32 -15.72 42.60
C HIS A 47 -19.19 -15.83 41.33
N PRO A 48 -18.75 -16.54 40.30
CA PRO A 48 -19.63 -16.84 39.16
C PRO A 48 -20.65 -17.92 39.64
N VAL A 49 -21.92 -17.55 39.60
CA VAL A 49 -23.02 -18.51 39.71
C VAL A 49 -22.99 -19.33 38.41
N ALA A 50 -22.70 -20.62 38.56
CA ALA A 50 -22.74 -21.55 37.45
C ALA A 50 -24.22 -21.77 37.01
N LEU A 51 -24.58 -21.30 35.84
CA LEU A 51 -25.81 -21.68 35.16
C LEU A 51 -25.68 -23.12 34.63
N PRO A 52 -26.70 -23.96 34.79
CA PRO A 52 -26.67 -25.30 34.20
C PRO A 52 -26.55 -25.22 32.68
N PRO A 53 -25.79 -26.16 32.06
CA PRO A 53 -25.62 -26.16 30.63
C PRO A 53 -26.96 -26.38 29.91
N PRO A 54 -27.28 -25.61 28.86
CA PRO A 54 -28.45 -25.88 28.04
C PRO A 54 -28.30 -27.26 27.37
N ALA A 55 -29.37 -28.03 27.40
CA ALA A 55 -29.43 -29.33 26.78
C ALA A 55 -29.06 -29.20 25.29
N ALA A 56 -28.05 -29.97 24.87
CA ALA A 56 -27.62 -30.03 23.48
C ALA A 56 -28.75 -30.64 22.63
N GLY A 57 -29.46 -29.76 21.93
CA GLY A 57 -30.33 -30.18 20.82
C GLY A 57 -29.48 -30.74 19.69
N PRO A 58 -29.99 -31.63 18.85
CA PRO A 58 -29.25 -32.17 17.72
C PRO A 58 -28.77 -31.01 16.83
N ALA A 59 -27.45 -30.83 16.77
CA ALA A 59 -26.83 -29.87 15.88
C ALA A 59 -27.14 -30.32 14.45
N SER A 60 -28.06 -29.61 13.79
CA SER A 60 -28.24 -29.72 12.34
C SER A 60 -26.91 -29.30 11.73
N ALA A 61 -26.17 -30.24 11.17
CA ALA A 61 -24.93 -29.97 10.44
C ALA A 61 -25.31 -29.07 9.24
N ALA A 62 -25.09 -27.76 9.43
CA ALA A 62 -25.16 -26.83 8.31
C ALA A 62 -24.06 -27.25 7.33
N SER A 63 -24.47 -27.77 6.16
CA SER A 63 -23.56 -28.07 5.05
C SER A 63 -22.81 -26.78 4.72
N ALA A 64 -21.48 -26.78 4.93
CA ALA A 64 -20.63 -25.69 4.54
C ALA A 64 -20.86 -25.41 3.03
N PRO A 65 -21.02 -24.15 2.61
CA PRO A 65 -21.19 -23.84 1.21
C PRO A 65 -19.97 -24.36 0.45
N ALA A 66 -20.20 -25.21 -0.56
CA ALA A 66 -19.16 -25.73 -1.41
C ALA A 66 -18.49 -24.52 -2.10
N THR A 67 -17.24 -24.25 -1.74
CA THR A 67 -16.45 -23.20 -2.38
C THR A 67 -16.20 -23.62 -3.82
N SER A 68 -16.88 -23.00 -4.78
CA SER A 68 -16.62 -23.24 -6.20
C SER A 68 -15.14 -22.95 -6.50
N PRO A 69 -14.48 -23.82 -7.32
CA PRO A 69 -13.08 -23.60 -7.66
C PRO A 69 -12.94 -22.23 -8.33
N SER A 70 -11.98 -21.39 -7.86
CA SER A 70 -11.75 -20.07 -8.41
C SER A 70 -11.24 -20.18 -9.85
N THR A 71 -11.85 -19.41 -10.77
CA THR A 71 -11.39 -19.36 -12.15
C THR A 71 -10.00 -18.71 -12.26
N PRO A 72 -9.24 -18.95 -13.34
CA PRO A 72 -7.98 -18.23 -13.56
C PRO A 72 -8.14 -16.70 -13.51
N ARG A 73 -9.28 -16.20 -13.99
CA ARG A 73 -9.62 -14.78 -13.91
C ARG A 73 -9.78 -14.30 -12.48
N ASP A 74 -10.48 -15.07 -11.65
CA ASP A 74 -10.69 -14.72 -10.24
C ASP A 74 -9.38 -14.74 -9.45
N GLN A 75 -8.47 -15.66 -9.79
CA GLN A 75 -7.14 -15.71 -9.20
C GLN A 75 -6.32 -14.47 -9.53
N VAL A 76 -6.34 -13.98 -10.78
CA VAL A 76 -5.67 -12.73 -11.19
C VAL A 76 -6.26 -11.53 -10.46
N ILE A 77 -7.60 -11.43 -10.40
CA ILE A 77 -8.29 -10.35 -9.70
C ILE A 77 -7.92 -10.34 -8.21
N SER A 78 -7.95 -11.50 -7.55
CA SER A 78 -7.57 -11.64 -6.15
C SER A 78 -6.13 -11.21 -5.87
N ALA A 79 -5.19 -11.63 -6.72
CA ALA A 79 -3.78 -11.24 -6.62
C ALA A 79 -3.60 -9.72 -6.78
N TYR A 80 -4.29 -9.11 -7.73
CA TYR A 80 -4.26 -7.67 -7.97
C TYR A 80 -4.82 -6.87 -6.78
N ILE A 81 -5.97 -7.28 -6.23
CA ILE A 81 -6.56 -6.65 -5.04
C ILE A 81 -5.61 -6.77 -3.85
N SER A 82 -5.04 -7.95 -3.62
CA SER A 82 -4.10 -8.21 -2.53
C SER A 82 -2.84 -7.36 -2.64
N TYR A 83 -2.34 -7.14 -3.87
CA TYR A 83 -1.24 -6.21 -4.12
C TYR A 83 -1.56 -4.79 -3.66
N TRP A 84 -2.74 -4.24 -3.97
CA TRP A 84 -3.11 -2.89 -3.55
C TRP A 84 -3.22 -2.76 -2.03
N GLN A 85 -3.78 -3.78 -1.37
CA GLN A 85 -3.84 -3.82 0.09
C GLN A 85 -2.42 -3.87 0.71
N ALA A 86 -1.56 -4.73 0.17
CA ALA A 86 -0.17 -4.84 0.61
C ALA A 86 0.62 -3.55 0.36
N SER A 87 0.36 -2.85 -0.74
CA SER A 87 1.01 -1.58 -1.08
C SER A 87 0.70 -0.50 -0.04
N GLY A 88 -0.55 -0.35 0.40
CA GLY A 88 -0.91 0.56 1.48
C GLY A 88 -0.18 0.23 2.79
N GLN A 89 -0.16 -1.05 3.18
CA GLN A 89 0.57 -1.51 4.36
C GLN A 89 2.09 -1.28 4.26
N ALA A 90 2.65 -1.43 3.05
CA ALA A 90 4.07 -1.22 2.81
C ALA A 90 4.46 0.26 2.94
N ILE A 91 3.61 1.19 2.50
CA ILE A 91 3.80 2.62 2.71
C ILE A 91 3.87 2.91 4.21
N ASP A 92 2.96 2.37 5.01
CA ASP A 92 2.89 2.59 6.46
C ASP A 92 4.01 1.86 7.23
N ALA A 93 4.70 0.95 6.59
CA ALA A 93 5.80 0.20 7.21
C ALA A 93 6.99 1.09 7.64
N GLY A 94 7.20 2.24 6.96
CA GLY A 94 8.19 3.25 7.30
C GLY A 94 9.66 2.82 7.15
N ARG A 95 9.93 1.59 6.69
CA ARG A 95 11.29 1.05 6.53
C ARG A 95 11.38 -0.06 5.49
N PRO A 96 12.49 -0.12 4.73
CA PRO A 96 12.65 -1.02 3.58
C PRO A 96 12.47 -2.51 3.90
N GLY A 97 13.05 -3.00 4.99
CA GLY A 97 13.01 -4.41 5.34
C GLY A 97 11.59 -4.92 5.61
N ARG A 98 10.77 -4.13 6.33
CA ARG A 98 9.37 -4.47 6.61
C ARG A 98 8.50 -4.37 5.37
N ALA A 99 8.66 -3.31 4.57
CA ALA A 99 7.91 -3.15 3.32
C ALA A 99 8.24 -4.28 2.33
N ARG A 100 9.51 -4.69 2.24
CA ARG A 100 9.92 -5.83 1.42
C ARG A 100 9.20 -7.11 1.86
N ALA A 101 9.15 -7.39 3.15
CA ALA A 101 8.47 -8.59 3.66
C ALA A 101 6.95 -8.57 3.37
N ILE A 102 6.32 -7.38 3.39
CA ILE A 102 4.90 -7.21 3.06
C ILE A 102 4.65 -7.43 1.57
N LEU A 103 5.50 -6.86 0.69
CA LEU A 103 5.27 -6.88 -0.76
C LEU A 103 5.74 -8.17 -1.44
N ALA A 104 6.75 -8.86 -0.91
CA ALA A 104 7.35 -10.03 -1.55
C ALA A 104 6.35 -11.13 -1.95
N PRO A 105 5.26 -11.41 -1.22
CA PRO A 105 4.26 -12.39 -1.64
C PRO A 105 3.40 -11.97 -2.85
N TYR A 106 3.42 -10.70 -3.23
CA TYR A 106 2.50 -10.13 -4.24
C TYR A 106 3.20 -9.54 -5.45
N VAL A 107 4.52 -9.40 -5.40
CA VAL A 107 5.31 -8.71 -6.43
C VAL A 107 6.44 -9.62 -6.89
N THR A 108 6.77 -9.57 -8.19
CA THR A 108 7.90 -10.32 -8.72
C THR A 108 9.22 -9.87 -8.07
N ALA A 109 10.16 -10.78 -7.92
CA ALA A 109 11.46 -10.50 -7.32
C ALA A 109 12.21 -9.36 -8.02
N ASP A 110 12.09 -9.28 -9.36
CA ASP A 110 12.75 -8.25 -10.17
C ASP A 110 12.15 -6.85 -9.99
N SER A 111 10.84 -6.75 -9.70
CA SER A 111 10.14 -5.47 -9.53
C SER A 111 10.22 -4.93 -8.11
N LEU A 112 10.42 -5.80 -7.14
CA LEU A 112 10.41 -5.45 -5.72
C LEU A 112 11.45 -4.37 -5.34
N PRO A 113 12.70 -4.38 -5.83
CA PRO A 113 13.68 -3.33 -5.50
C PRO A 113 13.24 -1.94 -5.94
N SER A 114 12.68 -1.80 -7.14
CA SER A 114 12.21 -0.50 -7.66
C SER A 114 11.01 0.04 -6.86
N MET A 115 10.08 -0.83 -6.47
CA MET A 115 8.96 -0.44 -5.61
C MET A 115 9.43 0.05 -4.23
N ILE A 116 10.40 -0.64 -3.63
CA ILE A 116 10.98 -0.20 -2.36
C ILE A 116 11.69 1.15 -2.50
N ALA A 117 12.35 1.42 -3.62
CA ALA A 117 13.00 2.70 -3.86
C ALA A 117 12.00 3.87 -3.92
N VAL A 118 10.81 3.66 -4.52
CA VAL A 118 9.72 4.65 -4.51
C VAL A 118 9.24 4.90 -3.08
N LEU A 119 8.97 3.85 -2.31
CA LEU A 119 8.55 3.99 -0.92
C LEU A 119 9.58 4.73 -0.05
N GLN A 120 10.88 4.55 -0.32
CA GLN A 120 11.92 5.27 0.40
C GLN A 120 11.84 6.79 0.16
N GLN A 121 11.48 7.24 -1.04
CA GLN A 121 11.26 8.67 -1.33
C GLN A 121 10.05 9.21 -0.55
N ASP A 122 8.96 8.44 -0.47
CA ASP A 122 7.78 8.81 0.30
C ASP A 122 8.10 8.94 1.80
N TRP A 123 8.86 8.01 2.37
CA TRP A 123 9.26 8.05 3.78
C TRP A 123 10.17 9.23 4.13
N GLN A 124 11.02 9.68 3.20
CA GLN A 124 11.83 10.90 3.40
C GLN A 124 10.94 12.14 3.62
N GLN A 125 9.73 12.13 3.07
CA GLN A 125 8.73 13.19 3.27
C GLN A 125 7.78 12.89 4.44
N HIS A 126 8.03 11.83 5.23
CA HIS A 126 7.13 11.33 6.28
C HIS A 126 5.76 10.96 5.76
N ALA A 127 5.67 10.48 4.53
CA ALA A 127 4.42 10.07 3.94
C ALA A 127 3.90 8.77 4.57
N VAL A 128 2.60 8.75 4.85
CA VAL A 128 1.82 7.58 5.23
C VAL A 128 0.57 7.53 4.36
N ALA A 129 0.04 6.34 4.16
CA ALA A 129 -1.20 6.18 3.41
C ALA A 129 -2.40 6.71 4.22
N TYR A 130 -3.43 7.17 3.53
CA TYR A 130 -4.76 7.38 4.11
C TYR A 130 -5.82 6.89 3.13
N GLY A 131 -6.95 6.46 3.68
CA GLY A 131 -8.05 5.90 2.89
C GLY A 131 -7.67 4.59 2.20
N SER A 132 -8.52 4.16 1.29
CA SER A 132 -8.29 2.98 0.46
C SER A 132 -8.74 3.26 -0.97
N PRO A 133 -7.96 2.90 -1.98
CA PRO A 133 -8.37 2.97 -3.37
C PRO A 133 -9.62 2.11 -3.60
N VAL A 134 -10.57 2.60 -4.41
CA VAL A 134 -11.69 1.79 -4.90
C VAL A 134 -11.36 1.31 -6.30
N LEU A 135 -11.29 -0.01 -6.47
CA LEU A 135 -10.91 -0.66 -7.72
C LEU A 135 -12.15 -0.97 -8.56
N HIS A 136 -12.16 -0.52 -9.81
CA HIS A 136 -13.22 -0.79 -10.79
C HIS A 136 -12.61 -1.53 -11.98
N ILE A 137 -12.34 -2.83 -11.79
CA ILE A 137 -11.65 -3.67 -12.78
C ILE A 137 -12.51 -3.79 -14.04
N ARG A 138 -12.02 -3.23 -15.15
CA ARG A 138 -12.69 -3.18 -16.45
C ARG A 138 -12.47 -4.43 -17.26
N SER A 139 -11.23 -4.90 -17.30
CA SER A 139 -10.90 -6.11 -18.04
C SER A 139 -9.72 -6.85 -17.44
N VAL A 140 -9.69 -8.15 -17.68
CA VAL A 140 -8.56 -9.03 -17.39
C VAL A 140 -8.31 -9.87 -18.63
N VAL A 141 -7.10 -9.77 -19.16
CA VAL A 141 -6.65 -10.55 -20.32
C VAL A 141 -5.53 -11.48 -19.83
N ILE A 142 -5.70 -12.79 -20.03
CA ILE A 142 -4.73 -13.83 -19.63
C ILE A 142 -4.17 -14.47 -20.87
N ARG A 143 -2.82 -14.57 -20.95
CA ARG A 143 -2.12 -15.21 -22.07
C ARG A 143 -0.87 -15.94 -21.55
N GLN A 144 -0.81 -17.26 -21.74
CA GLN A 144 0.41 -18.08 -21.51
C GLN A 144 1.20 -17.74 -20.23
N GLY A 145 0.54 -17.71 -19.07
CA GLY A 145 1.19 -17.44 -17.79
C GLY A 145 1.44 -15.95 -17.48
N THR A 146 0.94 -15.05 -18.31
CA THR A 146 0.88 -13.61 -18.05
C THR A 146 -0.55 -13.11 -18.00
N ALA A 147 -0.79 -12.03 -17.29
CA ALA A 147 -2.10 -11.38 -17.27
C ALA A 147 -1.92 -9.86 -17.31
N THR A 148 -2.89 -9.18 -17.95
CA THR A 148 -3.02 -7.73 -17.88
C THR A 148 -4.37 -7.40 -17.28
N VAL A 149 -4.37 -6.58 -16.24
CA VAL A 149 -5.56 -6.01 -15.62
C VAL A 149 -5.65 -4.55 -16.04
N HIS A 150 -6.81 -4.16 -16.58
CA HIS A 150 -7.18 -2.77 -16.78
C HIS A 150 -8.19 -2.37 -15.70
N ASP A 151 -7.88 -1.32 -14.97
CA ASP A 151 -8.67 -0.84 -13.84
C ASP A 151 -8.87 0.68 -13.94
N CYS A 152 -10.06 1.15 -13.58
CA CYS A 152 -10.35 2.55 -13.31
C CYS A 152 -10.37 2.73 -11.80
N ILE A 153 -9.27 3.23 -11.24
CA ILE A 153 -9.13 3.36 -9.79
C ILE A 153 -9.70 4.71 -9.35
N ASP A 154 -10.60 4.68 -8.37
CA ASP A 154 -11.06 5.88 -7.69
C ASP A 154 -10.18 6.13 -6.45
N LEU A 155 -9.43 7.21 -6.49
CA LEU A 155 -8.51 7.70 -5.47
C LEU A 155 -9.05 8.96 -4.77
N SER A 156 -10.33 9.32 -4.95
CA SER A 156 -10.92 10.56 -4.42
C SER A 156 -10.82 10.64 -2.89
N HIS A 157 -10.81 9.49 -2.23
CA HIS A 157 -10.74 9.36 -0.78
C HIS A 157 -9.49 8.62 -0.29
N ALA A 158 -8.47 8.49 -1.15
CA ALA A 158 -7.23 7.82 -0.83
C ALA A 158 -6.01 8.61 -1.29
N GLY A 159 -4.89 8.44 -0.63
CA GLY A 159 -3.67 9.16 -0.99
C GLY A 159 -2.58 9.03 0.06
N LEU A 160 -1.63 9.97 0.00
CA LEU A 160 -0.58 10.12 0.99
C LEU A 160 -0.78 11.40 1.81
N ARG A 161 -0.44 11.33 3.09
CA ARG A 161 -0.38 12.48 4.00
C ARG A 161 0.91 12.46 4.78
N ASN A 162 1.36 13.64 5.20
CA ASN A 162 2.49 13.74 6.11
C ASN A 162 2.09 13.28 7.51
N ALA A 163 2.77 12.29 8.08
CA ALA A 163 2.46 11.71 9.39
C ALA A 163 2.65 12.70 10.55
N ARG A 164 3.50 13.74 10.37
CA ARG A 164 3.79 14.72 11.42
C ARG A 164 2.81 15.88 11.45
N THR A 165 2.41 16.36 10.27
CA THR A 165 1.59 17.56 10.12
C THR A 165 0.13 17.25 9.80
N GLY A 166 -0.18 16.02 9.37
CA GLY A 166 -1.49 15.63 8.85
C GLY A 166 -1.80 16.17 7.46
N GLN A 167 -0.91 17.00 6.88
CA GLN A 167 -1.13 17.61 5.58
C GLN A 167 -1.18 16.53 4.47
N VAL A 168 -2.23 16.58 3.67
CA VAL A 168 -2.38 15.71 2.50
C VAL A 168 -1.46 16.17 1.39
N PHE A 169 -0.73 15.26 0.77
CA PHE A 169 0.03 15.52 -0.44
C PHE A 169 -0.92 15.54 -1.65
N PRO A 170 -1.15 16.71 -2.27
CA PRO A 170 -2.09 16.80 -3.38
C PRO A 170 -1.61 15.93 -4.55
N ARG A 171 -2.54 15.16 -5.10
CA ARG A 171 -2.28 14.27 -6.24
C ARG A 171 -1.16 13.25 -6.01
N SER A 172 -0.99 12.80 -4.78
CA SER A 172 0.05 11.83 -4.42
C SER A 172 -0.03 10.52 -5.24
N PHE A 173 -1.22 10.16 -5.72
CA PHE A 173 -1.44 9.07 -6.66
C PHE A 173 -1.92 9.55 -8.05
N GLY A 174 -1.72 10.83 -8.37
CA GLY A 174 -2.11 11.41 -9.66
C GLY A 174 -3.53 11.98 -9.67
N SER A 175 -4.31 11.64 -10.70
CA SER A 175 -5.70 12.06 -10.82
C SER A 175 -6.58 11.35 -9.79
N PRO A 176 -7.65 12.00 -9.25
CA PRO A 176 -8.62 11.34 -8.39
C PRO A 176 -9.24 10.07 -9.00
N ARG A 177 -9.34 10.03 -10.31
CA ARG A 177 -9.76 8.86 -11.09
C ARG A 177 -8.80 8.68 -12.24
N ALA A 178 -8.18 7.53 -12.33
CA ALA A 178 -7.18 7.24 -13.33
C ALA A 178 -7.27 5.80 -13.82
N ASN A 179 -7.01 5.62 -15.11
CA ASN A 179 -6.78 4.31 -15.67
C ASN A 179 -5.43 3.77 -15.21
N TYR A 180 -5.43 2.52 -14.80
CA TYR A 180 -4.23 1.76 -14.47
C TYR A 180 -4.17 0.48 -15.28
N TYR A 181 -2.96 0.14 -15.72
CA TYR A 181 -2.67 -1.17 -16.28
C TYR A 181 -1.68 -1.88 -15.38
N ALA A 182 -2.06 -3.06 -14.90
CA ALA A 182 -1.18 -3.94 -14.16
C ALA A 182 -0.82 -5.14 -15.01
N SER A 183 0.48 -5.47 -15.02
CA SER A 183 0.98 -6.73 -15.59
C SER A 183 1.26 -7.69 -14.46
N LEU A 184 0.78 -8.93 -14.62
CA LEU A 184 1.02 -10.01 -13.67
C LEU A 184 1.68 -11.19 -14.39
N VAL A 185 2.50 -11.91 -13.66
CA VAL A 185 3.18 -13.12 -14.11
C VAL A 185 2.80 -14.27 -13.18
N ARG A 186 2.61 -15.45 -13.74
CA ARG A 186 2.35 -16.65 -12.96
C ARG A 186 3.68 -17.31 -12.61
N ASP A 187 3.99 -17.37 -11.32
CA ASP A 187 5.21 -17.99 -10.78
C ASP A 187 4.83 -18.93 -9.65
N GLY A 188 5.38 -20.15 -9.64
CA GLY A 188 5.11 -21.17 -8.62
C GLY A 188 3.62 -21.47 -8.39
N GLY A 189 2.76 -21.24 -9.40
CA GLY A 189 1.31 -21.41 -9.29
C GLY A 189 0.55 -20.16 -8.81
N HIS A 190 1.25 -19.11 -8.39
CA HIS A 190 0.69 -17.85 -7.91
C HIS A 190 0.80 -16.74 -8.96
N TRP A 191 -0.10 -15.76 -8.91
CA TRP A 191 0.00 -14.56 -9.72
C TRP A 191 0.71 -13.46 -8.93
N LEU A 192 1.78 -12.92 -9.50
CA LEU A 192 2.58 -11.83 -8.93
C LEU A 192 2.53 -10.61 -9.84
N VAL A 193 2.38 -9.43 -9.26
CA VAL A 193 2.42 -8.17 -9.99
C VAL A 193 3.86 -7.87 -10.40
N SER A 194 4.09 -7.68 -11.69
CA SER A 194 5.40 -7.30 -12.24
C SER A 194 5.48 -5.82 -12.57
N ASN A 195 4.35 -5.17 -12.86
CA ASN A 195 4.33 -3.74 -13.15
C ASN A 195 2.94 -3.16 -12.93
N VAL A 196 2.88 -1.89 -12.53
CA VAL A 196 1.64 -1.11 -12.46
C VAL A 196 1.92 0.29 -13.00
N VAL A 197 1.21 0.70 -14.04
CA VAL A 197 1.40 2.00 -14.67
C VAL A 197 0.09 2.77 -14.74
N PRO A 198 0.07 4.03 -14.31
CA PRO A 198 -1.04 4.93 -14.60
C PRO A 198 -1.01 5.33 -16.07
N VAL A 199 -2.18 5.47 -16.68
CA VAL A 199 -2.35 6.06 -18.00
C VAL A 199 -2.95 7.46 -17.83
N VAL A 200 -2.41 8.43 -18.57
CA VAL A 200 -2.74 9.86 -18.45
C VAL A 200 -4.18 10.19 -18.90
N ALA A 201 -5.07 9.24 -18.93
CA ALA A 201 -6.49 9.44 -19.24
C ALA A 201 -7.32 9.26 -17.97
N SER A 202 -8.18 10.24 -17.69
CA SER A 202 -9.23 10.07 -16.68
C SER A 202 -10.17 8.93 -17.11
N CYS A 203 -10.80 8.31 -16.15
CA CYS A 203 -11.82 7.30 -16.40
C CYS A 203 -13.05 7.54 -15.52
N ASP A 204 -14.19 7.07 -15.98
CA ASP A 204 -15.40 6.96 -15.17
C ASP A 204 -15.54 5.51 -14.67
N PRO A 205 -15.83 5.30 -13.37
CA PRO A 205 -15.96 3.99 -12.77
C PRO A 205 -17.13 3.19 -13.28
#